data_aabcef787d668a6a33dd00bae434eec0
#
_entry.id   aabcef787d668a6a33dd00bae434eec0
#
_cell.length_a   1.000
_cell.length_b   1.000
_cell.length_c   1.000
_cell.angle_alpha   90.00
_cell.angle_beta   90.00
_cell.angle_gamma   90.00
#
_symmetry.space_group_name_H-M   'P 1'
#
loop_
_entity.id
_entity.type
_entity.pdbx_description
1 polymer ?
#
loop_
_entity_poly.entity_id
_entity_poly.type
_entity_poly.pdbx_seq_one_letter_code
_entity_poly.pdbx_strand_id
1 'polypeptide(L)'
;MGDYLGLPISDAARWRAESWDASLLSLPEHQCKPHPSTYGFRGVGTLRLWEERDPSTQALVKIHTHIQWQAQHREIWMDGRDHPPEFAPHTWQGFSTGRYEGDVLVVKTTHLKAGWMRRNGLPFSDRATMTDRFHRHGDVLTHMMIVEDPVYLTEPLVKTNGFLLSPNGTMTPYPCESVVEVVRPAGYVPHFLPGKNPFLAEFGTLHGLPVEATRGGAETALPEFAEKLR
;
A
#
# COMPACT_ATOMS: atom_id res chain seq x y z
N MET A 1 -10.75 -10.99 -8.20
CA MET A 1 -10.12 -12.04 -7.39
C MET A 1 -8.92 -11.43 -6.67
N GLY A 2 -8.83 -11.63 -5.36
CA GLY A 2 -7.66 -11.19 -4.60
C GLY A 2 -6.47 -12.13 -4.84
N ASP A 3 -5.34 -11.59 -5.21
CA ASP A 3 -4.07 -12.30 -5.22
C ASP A 3 -3.39 -12.05 -3.87
N TYR A 4 -3.58 -12.97 -2.93
CA TYR A 4 -3.06 -12.88 -1.57
C TYR A 4 -2.26 -14.11 -1.15
N LEU A 5 -1.80 -14.90 -2.12
CA LEU A 5 -0.98 -16.08 -1.90
C LEU A 5 0.28 -15.74 -1.08
N GLY A 6 0.54 -16.51 -0.04
CA GLY A 6 1.71 -16.36 0.81
C GLY A 6 1.73 -15.09 1.68
N LEU A 7 0.62 -14.35 1.77
CA LEU A 7 0.54 -13.19 2.65
C LEU A 7 -0.07 -13.57 4.00
N PRO A 8 0.42 -12.97 5.11
CA PRO A 8 -0.06 -13.26 6.48
C PRO A 8 -1.40 -12.55 6.74
N ILE A 9 -2.47 -13.00 6.10
CA ILE A 9 -3.78 -12.34 6.18
C ILE A 9 -4.72 -13.06 7.14
N SER A 10 -5.56 -12.29 7.83
CA SER A 10 -6.65 -12.80 8.66
C SER A 10 -7.83 -13.28 7.81
N ASP A 11 -8.75 -14.03 8.42
CA ASP A 11 -10.00 -14.43 7.77
C ASP A 11 -10.85 -13.20 7.38
N ALA A 12 -10.83 -12.14 8.18
CA ALA A 12 -11.50 -10.88 7.86
C ALA A 12 -10.94 -10.24 6.58
N ALA A 13 -9.61 -10.27 6.42
CA ALA A 13 -8.96 -9.80 5.19
C ALA A 13 -9.34 -10.68 4.00
N ARG A 14 -9.40 -12.00 4.18
CA ARG A 14 -9.81 -12.95 3.13
C ARG A 14 -11.24 -12.66 2.66
N TRP A 15 -12.18 -12.52 3.59
CA TRP A 15 -13.56 -12.19 3.24
C TRP A 15 -13.69 -10.84 2.54
N ARG A 16 -12.91 -9.86 2.97
CA ARG A 16 -12.89 -8.56 2.30
C ARG A 16 -12.30 -8.67 0.89
N ALA A 17 -11.24 -9.45 0.72
CA ALA A 17 -10.63 -9.70 -0.59
C ALA A 17 -11.57 -10.49 -1.52
N GLU A 18 -12.36 -11.43 -0.99
CA GLU A 18 -13.38 -12.15 -1.77
C GLU A 18 -14.51 -11.25 -2.25
N SER A 19 -14.81 -10.17 -1.54
CA SER A 19 -15.77 -9.16 -1.99
C SER A 19 -15.21 -8.22 -3.07
N TRP A 20 -13.93 -8.30 -3.38
CA TRP A 20 -13.29 -7.48 -4.40
C TRP A 20 -13.79 -7.80 -5.79
N ASP A 21 -14.09 -6.74 -6.53
CA ASP A 21 -14.45 -6.79 -7.93
C ASP A 21 -13.46 -5.97 -8.74
N ALA A 22 -12.78 -6.62 -9.68
CA ALA A 22 -11.77 -5.96 -10.53
C ALA A 22 -12.38 -4.85 -11.41
N SER A 23 -13.67 -4.91 -11.71
CA SER A 23 -14.37 -3.87 -12.48
C SER A 23 -14.38 -2.51 -11.78
N LEU A 24 -14.22 -2.50 -10.43
CA LEU A 24 -14.08 -1.26 -9.67
C LEU A 24 -12.90 -0.41 -10.13
N LEU A 25 -11.82 -1.03 -10.64
CA LEU A 25 -10.66 -0.32 -11.16
C LEU A 25 -10.94 0.50 -12.41
N SER A 26 -12.00 0.18 -13.15
CA SER A 26 -12.42 0.91 -14.34
C SER A 26 -13.34 2.10 -14.02
N LEU A 27 -13.84 2.19 -12.80
CA LEU A 27 -14.68 3.30 -12.39
C LEU A 27 -13.85 4.59 -12.26
N PRO A 28 -14.35 5.74 -12.76
CA PRO A 28 -13.61 7.00 -12.71
C PRO A 28 -13.09 7.37 -11.32
N GLU A 29 -13.88 7.17 -10.26
CA GLU A 29 -13.49 7.46 -8.88
C GLU A 29 -12.37 6.58 -8.32
N HIS A 30 -12.05 5.47 -8.99
CA HIS A 30 -10.92 4.60 -8.65
C HIS A 30 -9.70 4.84 -9.53
N GLN A 31 -9.89 5.51 -10.66
CA GLN A 31 -8.78 5.95 -11.51
C GLN A 31 -8.08 7.12 -10.82
N CYS A 32 -6.77 7.16 -10.94
CA CYS A 32 -5.96 8.23 -10.34
C CYS A 32 -6.12 8.41 -8.82
N LYS A 33 -6.76 7.47 -8.15
CA LYS A 33 -6.87 7.50 -6.69
C LYS A 33 -5.48 7.30 -6.08
N PRO A 34 -5.04 8.18 -5.16
CA PRO A 34 -3.73 8.04 -4.54
C PRO A 34 -3.57 6.66 -3.91
N HIS A 35 -2.43 6.04 -4.15
CA HIS A 35 -2.08 4.85 -3.39
C HIS A 35 -1.72 5.22 -1.96
N PRO A 36 -2.03 4.38 -0.98
CA PRO A 36 -1.56 4.58 0.37
C PRO A 36 -0.04 4.40 0.47
N SER A 37 0.57 4.94 1.52
CA SER A 37 2.02 4.79 1.77
C SER A 37 2.48 3.34 1.77
N THR A 38 1.65 2.40 2.18
CA THR A 38 1.93 0.96 2.15
C THR A 38 2.16 0.38 0.75
N TYR A 39 1.77 1.11 -0.29
CA TYR A 39 1.95 0.72 -1.69
C TYR A 39 2.91 1.64 -2.46
N GLY A 40 3.14 2.86 -1.99
CA GLY A 40 3.82 3.94 -2.71
C GLY A 40 5.14 3.53 -3.36
N PHE A 41 6.04 2.89 -2.61
CA PHE A 41 7.35 2.49 -3.14
C PHE A 41 7.35 1.27 -4.06
N ARG A 42 6.19 0.74 -4.40
CA ARG A 42 6.04 -0.34 -5.41
C ARG A 42 5.71 0.19 -6.80
N GLY A 43 5.37 1.47 -6.89
CA GLY A 43 5.09 2.09 -8.18
C GLY A 43 6.30 2.08 -9.09
N VAL A 44 6.05 2.04 -10.40
CA VAL A 44 7.08 2.24 -11.40
C VAL A 44 7.48 3.72 -11.51
N GLY A 45 8.69 4.00 -11.94
CA GLY A 45 9.16 5.35 -12.15
C GLY A 45 10.20 5.80 -11.11
N THR A 46 10.58 7.05 -11.24
CA THR A 46 11.63 7.66 -10.44
C THR A 46 11.13 7.99 -9.03
N LEU A 47 11.96 7.68 -8.04
CA LEU A 47 11.78 8.11 -6.65
C LEU A 47 12.71 9.31 -6.40
N ARG A 48 12.17 10.37 -5.83
CA ARG A 48 12.93 11.54 -5.37
C ARG A 48 12.76 11.70 -3.87
N LEU A 49 13.89 11.95 -3.18
CA LEU A 49 13.91 12.33 -1.77
C LEU A 49 14.64 13.67 -1.66
N TRP A 50 14.13 14.57 -0.81
CA TRP A 50 14.80 15.84 -0.51
C TRP A 50 14.47 16.30 0.90
N GLU A 51 15.32 17.18 1.43
CA GLU A 51 15.19 17.76 2.76
C GLU A 51 14.51 19.14 2.67
N GLU A 52 13.70 19.42 3.68
CA GLU A 52 13.23 20.75 4.02
C GLU A 52 13.89 21.18 5.32
N ARG A 53 14.58 22.32 5.27
CA ARG A 53 15.29 22.88 6.41
C ARG A 53 14.70 24.22 6.81
N ASP A 54 14.70 24.49 8.12
CA ASP A 54 14.35 25.81 8.63
C ASP A 54 15.31 26.88 8.07
N PRO A 55 14.80 27.94 7.45
CA PRO A 55 15.66 28.93 6.78
C PRO A 55 16.58 29.70 7.72
N SER A 56 16.22 29.82 9.00
CA SER A 56 16.98 30.58 9.98
C SER A 56 18.00 29.72 10.73
N THR A 57 17.60 28.51 11.12
CA THR A 57 18.42 27.62 11.97
C THR A 57 19.12 26.53 11.17
N GLN A 58 18.73 26.30 9.91
CA GLN A 58 19.18 25.18 9.07
C GLN A 58 18.89 23.81 9.66
N ALA A 59 18.07 23.73 10.70
CA ALA A 59 17.61 22.46 11.27
C ALA A 59 16.77 21.69 10.24
N LEU A 60 16.97 20.38 10.17
CA LEU A 60 16.16 19.50 9.33
C LEU A 60 14.75 19.42 9.91
N VAL A 61 13.76 19.89 9.15
CA VAL A 61 12.34 19.92 9.56
C VAL A 61 11.60 18.72 8.99
N LYS A 62 11.81 18.44 7.71
CA LYS A 62 11.14 17.34 6.99
C LYS A 62 12.07 16.65 6.00
N ILE A 63 11.76 15.41 5.72
CA ILE A 63 12.20 14.71 4.51
C ILE A 63 10.95 14.45 3.68
N HIS A 64 11.02 14.83 2.41
CA HIS A 64 9.96 14.55 1.45
C HIS A 64 10.32 13.34 0.61
N THR A 65 9.34 12.51 0.31
CA THR A 65 9.45 11.46 -0.69
C THR A 65 8.41 11.68 -1.77
N HIS A 66 8.82 11.57 -3.01
CA HIS A 66 7.93 11.65 -4.16
C HIS A 66 8.24 10.55 -5.15
N ILE A 67 7.26 9.70 -5.43
CA ILE A 67 7.36 8.71 -6.49
C ILE A 67 6.54 9.14 -7.69
N GLN A 68 7.10 8.99 -8.88
CA GLN A 68 6.48 9.42 -10.13
C GLN A 68 5.11 8.77 -10.36
N TRP A 69 4.96 7.48 -10.04
CA TRP A 69 3.70 6.76 -10.16
C TRP A 69 2.59 7.42 -9.35
N GLN A 70 1.57 7.95 -10.04
CA GLN A 70 0.45 8.71 -9.47
C GLN A 70 0.88 9.92 -8.62
N ALA A 71 2.07 10.47 -8.87
CA ALA A 71 2.58 11.68 -8.22
C ALA A 71 2.47 11.66 -6.68
N GLN A 72 2.73 10.51 -6.05
CA GLN A 72 2.54 10.35 -4.62
C GLN A 72 3.61 11.10 -3.85
N HIS A 73 3.18 12.05 -3.05
CA HIS A 73 4.02 12.87 -2.19
C HIS A 73 3.75 12.55 -0.73
N ARG A 74 4.81 12.30 0.03
CA ARG A 74 4.75 12.04 1.46
C ARG A 74 5.74 12.93 2.19
N GLU A 75 5.31 13.48 3.32
CA GLU A 75 6.13 14.27 4.23
C GLU A 75 6.48 13.44 5.47
N ILE A 76 7.74 13.50 5.88
CA ILE A 76 8.26 12.83 7.07
C ILE A 76 8.82 13.91 7.98
N TRP A 77 8.19 14.14 9.12
CA TRP A 77 8.62 15.11 10.10
C TRP A 77 9.85 14.64 10.85
N MET A 78 10.87 15.49 10.92
CA MET A 78 12.17 15.18 11.52
C MET A 78 12.46 16.00 12.79
N ASP A 79 11.49 16.78 13.26
CA ASP A 79 11.60 17.70 14.39
C ASP A 79 11.25 17.07 15.75
N GLY A 80 11.02 15.77 15.78
CA GLY A 80 10.74 15.03 17.02
C GLY A 80 9.33 15.18 17.56
N ARG A 81 8.41 15.75 16.77
CA ARG A 81 7.00 15.90 17.18
C ARG A 81 6.31 14.56 17.41
N ASP A 82 5.32 14.57 18.30
CA ASP A 82 4.46 13.43 18.55
C ASP A 82 3.48 13.21 17.39
N HIS A 83 2.99 11.97 17.26
CA HIS A 83 1.88 11.67 16.38
C HIS A 83 0.58 12.32 16.87
N PRO A 84 -0.33 12.68 15.94
CA PRO A 84 -1.63 13.21 16.31
C PRO A 84 -2.42 12.24 17.19
N PRO A 85 -3.41 12.72 17.96
CA PRO A 85 -4.29 11.85 18.73
C PRO A 85 -5.12 10.96 17.80
N GLU A 86 -5.54 9.79 18.29
CA GLU A 86 -6.22 8.73 17.52
C GLU A 86 -7.41 9.21 16.69
N PHE A 87 -8.13 10.24 17.17
CA PHE A 87 -9.29 10.82 16.49
C PHE A 87 -8.95 11.83 15.38
N ALA A 88 -7.67 12.09 15.13
CA ALA A 88 -7.26 13.00 14.06
C ALA A 88 -7.59 12.43 12.67
N PRO A 89 -7.79 13.27 11.66
CA PRO A 89 -8.13 12.81 10.31
C PRO A 89 -7.06 11.88 9.72
N HIS A 90 -7.52 10.79 9.11
CA HIS A 90 -6.69 9.85 8.39
C HIS A 90 -6.50 10.29 6.94
N THR A 91 -5.32 10.10 6.39
CA THR A 91 -4.98 10.44 4.99
C THR A 91 -4.41 9.23 4.26
N TRP A 92 -4.33 9.30 2.92
CA TRP A 92 -3.74 8.22 2.12
C TRP A 92 -2.25 8.00 2.45
N GLN A 93 -1.53 9.07 2.76
CA GLN A 93 -0.11 8.99 3.08
C GLN A 93 0.16 8.84 4.59
N GLY A 94 -0.88 8.98 5.41
CA GLY A 94 -0.77 8.95 6.86
C GLY A 94 -0.04 10.17 7.43
N PHE A 95 0.31 10.09 8.69
CA PHE A 95 1.19 11.03 9.39
C PHE A 95 2.50 10.32 9.73
N SER A 96 3.63 10.89 9.29
CA SER A 96 4.94 10.24 9.40
C SER A 96 5.92 11.09 10.20
N THR A 97 6.60 10.46 11.15
CA THR A 97 7.75 11.03 11.86
C THR A 97 8.99 10.17 11.61
N GLY A 98 10.14 10.79 11.51
CA GLY A 98 11.40 10.12 11.26
C GLY A 98 12.47 10.44 12.29
N ARG A 99 13.39 9.52 12.47
CA ARG A 99 14.63 9.70 13.21
C ARG A 99 15.74 8.88 12.60
N TYR A 100 16.96 9.30 12.80
CA TYR A 100 18.12 8.50 12.43
C TYR A 100 18.52 7.56 13.57
N GLU A 101 18.77 6.30 13.24
CA GLU A 101 19.39 5.29 14.09
C GLU A 101 20.70 4.89 13.41
N GLY A 102 21.80 5.56 13.80
CA GLY A 102 23.05 5.49 13.05
C GLY A 102 22.88 6.09 11.65
N ASP A 103 23.14 5.30 10.62
CA ASP A 103 23.00 5.67 9.22
C ASP A 103 21.64 5.25 8.58
N VAL A 104 20.75 4.69 9.40
CA VAL A 104 19.41 4.27 8.97
C VAL A 104 18.38 5.32 9.35
N LEU A 105 17.65 5.84 8.38
CA LEU A 105 16.45 6.64 8.65
C LEU A 105 15.29 5.69 8.96
N VAL A 106 14.78 5.78 10.19
CA VAL A 106 13.61 5.03 10.65
C VAL A 106 12.42 5.97 10.68
N VAL A 107 11.35 5.57 9.99
CA VAL A 107 10.12 6.37 9.85
C VAL A 107 8.95 5.57 10.40
N LYS A 108 8.19 6.17 11.33
CA LYS A 108 6.92 5.63 11.82
C LYS A 108 5.77 6.38 11.17
N THR A 109 4.75 5.64 10.72
CA THR A 109 3.54 6.22 10.10
C THR A 109 2.29 5.66 10.75
N THR A 110 1.38 6.56 11.09
CA THR A 110 0.04 6.27 11.62
C THR A 110 -0.99 7.07 10.83
N HIS A 111 -2.26 7.02 11.21
CA HIS A 111 -3.36 7.78 10.58
C HIS A 111 -3.48 7.51 9.08
N LEU A 112 -3.23 6.27 8.69
CA LEU A 112 -3.48 5.79 7.34
C LEU A 112 -4.98 5.62 7.12
N LYS A 113 -5.51 6.18 6.03
CA LYS A 113 -6.90 5.99 5.65
C LYS A 113 -7.10 4.55 5.19
N ALA A 114 -8.12 3.87 5.70
CA ALA A 114 -8.45 2.50 5.30
C ALA A 114 -8.55 2.37 3.76
N GLY A 115 -8.04 1.28 3.23
CA GLY A 115 -7.97 1.11 1.78
C GLY A 115 -7.45 -0.25 1.37
N TRP A 116 -6.69 -0.27 0.29
CA TRP A 116 -6.11 -1.49 -0.27
C TRP A 116 -4.59 -1.47 -0.14
N MET A 117 -4.05 -2.51 0.43
CA MET A 117 -2.59 -2.71 0.53
C MET A 117 -1.96 -3.00 -0.83
N ARG A 118 -2.77 -3.58 -1.73
CA ARG A 118 -2.46 -3.84 -3.15
C ARG A 118 -3.72 -3.63 -3.97
N ARG A 119 -3.56 -3.33 -5.25
CA ARG A 119 -4.66 -3.23 -6.23
C ARG A 119 -5.25 -4.60 -6.62
N ASN A 120 -5.23 -5.54 -5.74
CA ASN A 120 -5.69 -6.91 -5.94
C ASN A 120 -6.73 -7.34 -4.90
N GLY A 121 -7.31 -6.37 -4.18
CA GLY A 121 -8.33 -6.64 -3.18
C GLY A 121 -7.80 -6.90 -1.77
N LEU A 122 -6.49 -6.90 -1.54
CA LEU A 122 -5.96 -7.04 -0.18
C LEU A 122 -6.19 -5.75 0.62
N PRO A 123 -7.05 -5.77 1.65
CA PRO A 123 -7.36 -4.57 2.43
C PRO A 123 -6.27 -4.25 3.45
N PHE A 124 -6.28 -3.02 3.93
CA PHE A 124 -5.73 -2.65 5.23
C PHE A 124 -6.71 -1.71 5.95
N SER A 125 -6.65 -1.71 7.29
CA SER A 125 -7.52 -0.92 8.13
C SER A 125 -6.93 0.46 8.42
N ASP A 126 -7.74 1.36 8.94
CA ASP A 126 -7.31 2.65 9.49
C ASP A 126 -6.51 2.53 10.81
N ARG A 127 -6.49 1.33 11.40
CA ARG A 127 -5.66 0.98 12.56
C ARG A 127 -4.27 0.48 12.17
N ALA A 128 -4.00 0.35 10.87
CA ALA A 128 -2.70 -0.05 10.38
C ALA A 128 -1.63 0.99 10.72
N THR A 129 -0.46 0.50 11.10
CA THR A 129 0.76 1.30 11.26
C THR A 129 1.83 0.80 10.31
N MET A 130 2.78 1.67 9.99
CA MET A 130 3.87 1.33 9.11
C MET A 130 5.19 1.84 9.67
N THR A 131 6.22 1.02 9.62
CA THR A 131 7.59 1.39 9.91
C THR A 131 8.43 1.22 8.66
N ASP A 132 9.05 2.29 8.19
CA ASP A 132 10.02 2.23 7.10
C ASP A 132 11.44 2.36 7.65
N ARG A 133 12.37 1.67 7.01
CA ARG A 133 13.80 1.81 7.23
C ARG A 133 14.47 2.11 5.88
N PHE A 134 15.15 3.24 5.81
CA PHE A 134 15.93 3.64 4.64
C PHE A 134 17.40 3.58 4.99
N HIS A 135 18.14 2.80 4.25
CA HIS A 135 19.58 2.66 4.40
C HIS A 135 20.26 2.92 3.05
N ARG A 136 21.13 3.91 3.01
CA ARG A 136 21.93 4.20 1.82
C ARG A 136 23.32 3.60 1.97
N HIS A 137 23.71 2.80 1.00
CA HIS A 137 25.06 2.26 0.88
C HIS A 137 25.61 2.60 -0.51
N GLY A 138 26.52 3.55 -0.56
CA GLY A 138 27.00 4.09 -1.83
C GLY A 138 25.88 4.67 -2.67
N ASP A 139 25.68 4.13 -3.85
CA ASP A 139 24.64 4.53 -4.80
C ASP A 139 23.35 3.71 -4.66
N VAL A 140 23.31 2.77 -3.75
CA VAL A 140 22.12 1.95 -3.50
C VAL A 140 21.36 2.47 -2.27
N LEU A 141 20.08 2.71 -2.43
CA LEU A 141 19.15 2.94 -1.32
C LEU A 141 18.30 1.68 -1.12
N THR A 142 18.45 1.04 0.03
CA THR A 142 17.56 -0.04 0.46
C THR A 142 16.44 0.54 1.31
N HIS A 143 15.22 0.22 0.94
CA HIS A 143 14.02 0.55 1.69
C HIS A 143 13.37 -0.74 2.19
N MET A 144 13.18 -0.87 3.50
CA MET A 144 12.40 -1.93 4.12
C MET A 144 11.16 -1.32 4.77
N MET A 145 10.01 -1.89 4.47
CA MET A 145 8.73 -1.48 5.02
C MET A 145 8.15 -2.64 5.83
N ILE A 146 7.68 -2.33 7.03
CA ILE A 146 6.99 -3.24 7.93
C ILE A 146 5.60 -2.65 8.16
N VAL A 147 4.56 -3.38 7.80
CA VAL A 147 3.16 -2.99 8.03
C VAL A 147 2.56 -3.91 9.08
N GLU A 148 1.99 -3.31 10.11
CA GLU A 148 1.24 -3.98 11.17
C GLU A 148 -0.23 -3.55 11.05
N ASP A 149 -1.13 -4.50 10.98
CA ASP A 149 -2.57 -4.25 10.91
C ASP A 149 -3.31 -5.25 11.80
N PRO A 150 -3.82 -4.82 12.96
CA PRO A 150 -4.46 -5.73 13.92
C PRO A 150 -5.79 -6.30 13.42
N VAL A 151 -6.34 -5.78 12.32
CA VAL A 151 -7.61 -6.25 11.74
C VAL A 151 -7.38 -7.26 10.63
N TYR A 152 -6.44 -6.97 9.73
CA TYR A 152 -6.33 -7.71 8.49
C TYR A 152 -5.06 -8.56 8.35
N LEU A 153 -4.06 -8.36 9.21
CA LEU A 153 -2.84 -9.17 9.19
C LEU A 153 -2.74 -10.06 10.45
N THR A 154 -2.27 -11.28 10.28
CA THR A 154 -1.98 -12.22 11.39
C THR A 154 -0.57 -12.02 11.94
N GLU A 155 0.31 -11.45 11.16
CA GLU A 155 1.69 -11.07 11.52
C GLU A 155 2.15 -9.90 10.63
N PRO A 156 3.21 -9.17 11.00
CA PRO A 156 3.69 -8.03 10.24
C PRO A 156 4.03 -8.40 8.79
N LEU A 157 3.55 -7.60 7.84
CA LEU A 157 3.93 -7.72 6.44
C LEU A 157 5.22 -6.94 6.19
N VAL A 158 6.27 -7.65 5.82
CA VAL A 158 7.57 -7.04 5.52
C VAL A 158 7.82 -7.02 4.02
N LYS A 159 8.30 -5.89 3.50
CA LYS A 159 8.71 -5.73 2.10
C LYS A 159 10.00 -4.95 2.01
N THR A 160 10.81 -5.29 1.01
CA THR A 160 12.03 -4.55 0.68
C THR A 160 11.98 -4.08 -0.77
N ASN A 161 12.57 -2.91 -1.02
CA ASN A 161 12.78 -2.33 -2.34
C ASN A 161 14.21 -1.80 -2.41
N GLY A 162 14.84 -1.91 -3.57
CA GLY A 162 16.14 -1.32 -3.86
C GLY A 162 16.01 -0.25 -4.93
N PHE A 163 16.72 0.87 -4.74
CA PHE A 163 16.80 1.97 -5.69
C PHE A 163 18.26 2.26 -5.99
N LEU A 164 18.56 2.53 -7.24
CA LEU A 164 19.90 2.95 -7.68
C LEU A 164 19.88 4.46 -7.89
N LEU A 165 20.90 5.15 -7.35
CA LEU A 165 21.05 6.59 -7.55
C LEU A 165 21.20 6.90 -9.03
N SER A 166 20.39 7.81 -9.53
CA SER A 166 20.44 8.32 -10.90
C SER A 166 20.59 9.84 -10.89
N PRO A 167 21.83 10.38 -10.92
CA PRO A 167 22.04 11.83 -10.87
C PRO A 167 21.35 12.61 -11.99
N ASN A 168 21.19 11.97 -13.14
CA ASN A 168 20.55 12.54 -14.33
C ASN A 168 19.11 12.04 -14.52
N GLY A 169 18.52 11.41 -13.50
CA GLY A 169 17.17 10.89 -13.54
C GLY A 169 16.16 12.01 -13.76
N THR A 170 15.27 11.82 -14.73
CA THR A 170 14.15 12.73 -14.97
C THR A 170 12.90 12.23 -14.29
N MET A 171 12.08 13.14 -13.79
CA MET A 171 10.77 12.85 -13.26
C MET A 171 9.74 13.57 -14.13
N THR A 172 9.07 12.80 -14.97
CA THR A 172 8.00 13.34 -15.80
C THR A 172 6.73 13.52 -14.97
N PRO A 173 5.94 14.56 -15.22
CA PRO A 173 4.63 14.71 -14.60
C PRO A 173 3.76 13.46 -14.84
N TYR A 174 2.98 13.09 -13.86
CA TYR A 174 1.96 12.07 -14.00
C TYR A 174 0.60 12.75 -14.19
N PRO A 175 0.08 12.87 -15.41
CA PRO A 175 -1.11 13.66 -15.72
C PRO A 175 -2.38 12.89 -15.34
N CYS A 176 -2.57 12.68 -14.06
CA CYS A 176 -3.70 11.93 -13.55
C CYS A 176 -4.27 12.65 -12.33
N GLU A 177 -5.49 13.13 -12.46
CA GLU A 177 -6.21 13.78 -11.38
C GLU A 177 -7.26 12.83 -10.80
N SER A 178 -7.37 12.80 -9.46
CA SER A 178 -8.44 12.07 -8.81
C SER A 178 -9.77 12.74 -9.12
N VAL A 179 -10.72 11.96 -9.62
CA VAL A 179 -12.08 12.46 -9.80
C VAL A 179 -12.83 12.47 -8.48
N VAL A 180 -13.70 13.45 -8.32
CA VAL A 180 -14.66 13.49 -7.22
C VAL A 180 -15.58 12.27 -7.31
N GLU A 181 -15.93 11.67 -6.18
CA GLU A 181 -16.83 10.53 -6.15
C GLU A 181 -18.13 10.83 -6.89
N VAL A 182 -18.50 9.93 -7.79
CA VAL A 182 -19.75 10.05 -8.52
C VAL A 182 -20.91 9.77 -7.57
N VAL A 183 -21.93 10.62 -7.59
CA VAL A 183 -23.16 10.40 -6.82
C VAL A 183 -23.80 9.09 -7.30
N ARG A 184 -24.00 8.17 -6.38
CA ARG A 184 -24.59 6.86 -6.64
C ARG A 184 -25.99 6.79 -6.06
N PRO A 185 -26.84 5.92 -6.58
CA PRO A 185 -28.14 5.64 -5.99
C PRO A 185 -28.03 5.25 -4.51
N ALA A 186 -28.99 5.66 -3.70
CA ALA A 186 -29.05 5.26 -2.30
C ALA A 186 -29.01 3.73 -2.16
N GLY A 187 -28.18 3.23 -1.23
CA GLY A 187 -28.00 1.79 -1.02
C GLY A 187 -27.05 1.09 -2.00
N TYR A 188 -26.50 1.79 -2.98
CA TYR A 188 -25.48 1.19 -3.85
C TYR A 188 -24.17 0.98 -3.07
N VAL A 189 -23.72 -0.28 -3.05
CA VAL A 189 -22.47 -0.68 -2.41
C VAL A 189 -21.55 -1.22 -3.51
N PRO A 190 -20.39 -0.59 -3.79
CA PRO A 190 -19.51 -0.97 -4.88
C PRO A 190 -18.65 -2.21 -4.56
N HIS A 191 -19.17 -3.13 -3.80
CA HIS A 191 -18.57 -4.43 -3.50
C HIS A 191 -19.66 -5.45 -3.14
N PHE A 192 -19.29 -6.71 -3.19
CA PHE A 192 -20.21 -7.82 -2.92
C PHE A 192 -20.05 -8.30 -1.47
N LEU A 193 -21.13 -8.81 -0.91
CA LEU A 193 -21.05 -9.58 0.32
C LEU A 193 -20.19 -10.83 0.12
N PRO A 194 -19.56 -11.37 1.19
CA PRO A 194 -18.79 -12.61 1.10
C PRO A 194 -19.58 -13.71 0.42
N GLY A 195 -18.97 -14.39 -0.54
CA GLY A 195 -19.57 -15.46 -1.34
C GLY A 195 -20.60 -15.02 -2.39
N LYS A 196 -20.89 -13.72 -2.53
CA LYS A 196 -21.84 -13.19 -3.52
C LYS A 196 -21.18 -12.51 -4.71
N ASN A 197 -19.87 -12.38 -4.73
CA ASN A 197 -19.15 -11.82 -5.86
C ASN A 197 -19.18 -12.80 -7.05
N PRO A 198 -19.82 -12.45 -8.17
CA PRO A 198 -19.91 -13.33 -9.32
C PRO A 198 -18.56 -13.58 -10.02
N PHE A 199 -17.58 -12.70 -9.78
CA PHE A 199 -16.23 -12.79 -10.38
C PHE A 199 -15.28 -13.72 -9.62
N LEU A 200 -15.69 -14.27 -8.46
CA LEU A 200 -14.83 -15.17 -7.67
C LEU A 200 -14.39 -16.42 -8.42
N ALA A 201 -15.23 -16.92 -9.32
CA ALA A 201 -14.95 -18.11 -10.11
C ALA A 201 -14.40 -17.80 -11.52
N GLU A 202 -14.32 -16.51 -11.91
CA GLU A 202 -13.96 -16.11 -13.27
C GLU A 202 -12.61 -16.67 -13.72
N PHE A 203 -11.58 -16.49 -12.90
CA PHE A 203 -10.24 -16.98 -13.21
C PHE A 203 -10.20 -18.51 -13.32
N GLY A 204 -10.78 -19.21 -12.34
CA GLY A 204 -10.86 -20.67 -12.37
C GLY A 204 -11.58 -21.19 -13.60
N THR A 205 -12.70 -20.58 -13.94
CA THR A 205 -13.48 -20.94 -15.13
C THR A 205 -12.70 -20.70 -16.43
N LEU A 206 -12.05 -19.52 -16.54
CA LEU A 206 -11.27 -19.16 -17.73
C LEU A 206 -10.10 -20.10 -17.97
N HIS A 207 -9.46 -20.59 -16.91
CA HIS A 207 -8.26 -21.42 -16.98
C HIS A 207 -8.50 -22.91 -16.70
N GLY A 208 -9.76 -23.33 -16.51
CA GLY A 208 -10.11 -24.71 -16.19
C GLY A 208 -9.59 -25.20 -14.84
N LEU A 209 -9.42 -24.29 -13.87
CA LEU A 209 -8.92 -24.60 -12.54
C LEU A 209 -10.05 -24.74 -11.53
N PRO A 210 -9.91 -25.64 -10.52
CA PRO A 210 -10.84 -25.69 -9.40
C PRO A 210 -10.92 -24.34 -8.67
N VAL A 211 -12.12 -23.91 -8.30
CA VAL A 211 -12.33 -22.62 -7.62
C VAL A 211 -11.58 -22.58 -6.30
N GLU A 212 -11.51 -23.68 -5.59
CA GLU A 212 -10.77 -23.84 -4.32
C GLU A 212 -9.29 -23.53 -4.49
N ALA A 213 -8.73 -23.94 -5.62
CA ALA A 213 -7.31 -23.67 -5.94
C ALA A 213 -7.02 -22.19 -6.20
N THR A 214 -8.05 -21.44 -6.57
CA THR A 214 -7.91 -19.99 -6.85
C THR A 214 -8.20 -19.10 -5.64
N ARG A 215 -8.62 -19.69 -4.51
CA ARG A 215 -9.00 -18.97 -3.28
C ARG A 215 -8.10 -19.22 -2.08
N GLY A 216 -7.05 -20.00 -2.24
CA GLY A 216 -6.16 -20.33 -1.14
C GLY A 216 -5.40 -19.13 -0.57
N GLY A 217 -4.89 -19.31 0.65
CA GLY A 217 -3.96 -18.39 1.31
C GLY A 217 -2.52 -18.88 1.17
N ALA A 218 -1.75 -18.79 2.26
CA ALA A 218 -0.34 -19.21 2.30
C ALA A 218 -0.13 -20.71 1.95
N GLU A 219 -1.11 -21.54 2.27
CA GLU A 219 -1.11 -22.98 1.95
C GLU A 219 -1.01 -23.27 0.44
N THR A 220 -1.40 -22.33 -0.41
CA THR A 220 -1.31 -22.51 -1.88
C THR A 220 0.13 -22.47 -2.41
N ALA A 221 1.08 -22.05 -1.57
CA ALA A 221 2.51 -22.11 -1.88
C ALA A 221 3.12 -23.50 -1.58
N LEU A 222 2.37 -24.39 -0.93
CA LEU A 222 2.85 -25.73 -0.57
C LEU A 222 2.70 -26.69 -1.75
N PRO A 223 3.68 -27.63 -1.94
CA PRO A 223 3.62 -28.62 -3.02
C PRO A 223 2.34 -29.46 -3.02
N GLU A 224 1.83 -29.81 -1.84
CA GLU A 224 0.60 -30.61 -1.65
C GLU A 224 -0.64 -29.88 -2.19
N PHE A 225 -0.61 -28.55 -2.22
CA PHE A 225 -1.71 -27.78 -2.80
C PHE A 225 -1.73 -27.89 -4.33
N ALA A 226 -0.57 -28.04 -4.97
CA ALA A 226 -0.48 -28.21 -6.42
C ALA A 226 -1.15 -29.51 -6.90
N GLU A 227 -1.27 -30.54 -6.04
CA GLU A 227 -1.97 -31.77 -6.36
C GLU A 227 -3.48 -31.57 -6.52
N LYS A 228 -4.06 -30.55 -5.86
CA LYS A 228 -5.47 -30.20 -6.01
C LYS A 228 -5.78 -29.50 -7.34
N LEU A 229 -4.74 -29.14 -8.10
CA LEU A 229 -4.85 -28.50 -9.40
C LEU A 229 -4.87 -29.48 -10.58
N ARG A 230 -4.61 -30.77 -10.29
CA ARG A 230 -4.62 -31.86 -11.26
C ARG A 230 -5.96 -32.57 -11.27
#